data_5d27e5ecfcc0370e85ee87f8ece6fb8c
#
_entry.id   5d27e5ecfcc0370e85ee87f8ece6fb8c
#
_cell.length_a   1.000
_cell.length_b   1.000
_cell.length_c   1.000
_cell.angle_alpha   90.00
_cell.angle_beta   90.00
_cell.angle_gamma   90.00
#
_symmetry.space_group_name_H-M   'P 1'
#
loop_
_entity.id
_entity.type
_entity.pdbx_description
1 polymer ?
#
loop_
_entity_poly.entity_id
_entity_poly.type
_entity_poly.pdbx_seq_one_letter_code
_entity_poly.pdbx_strand_id
1 'polypeptide(L)'
;DEANHITRMDIAADGNGYAITNDGNHLIRFTTGKQTVITDMGNLIDAEKNTNGMSIHNRCTSWGGDMVADAYGKLYVISASHQVFKVDIDTRIVTHLGTITGLPATYTTNGAAVDDDGNIIVSCATSTEGFYKFSIKDMAAVKVEGSDKVYNASDLANGNLLFQKEADAQRNYGGMPLAPAAPVYADARIFPNPVTANQFRVLFDGQKAGRYMVSVTDLSGRAIMNSMLVITSKVQSETV
;
A
#
# COMPACT_ATOMS: atom_id res chain seq x y z
N ASP A 1 -13.20 -10.38 24.36
CA ASP A 1 -14.30 -10.16 23.44
C ASP A 1 -13.80 -10.34 22.01
N GLU A 2 -14.49 -11.16 21.20
CA GLU A 2 -14.13 -11.49 19.82
C GLU A 2 -14.04 -10.23 18.92
N ALA A 3 -14.77 -9.18 19.26
CA ALA A 3 -14.75 -7.90 18.57
C ALA A 3 -13.34 -7.27 18.50
N ASN A 4 -12.60 -7.34 19.59
CA ASN A 4 -11.28 -6.72 19.72
C ASN A 4 -10.14 -7.63 19.26
N HIS A 5 -10.43 -8.82 18.74
CA HIS A 5 -9.37 -9.67 18.18
C HIS A 5 -8.82 -9.05 16.89
N ILE A 6 -7.50 -9.00 16.79
CA ILE A 6 -6.79 -8.71 15.56
C ILE A 6 -6.80 -9.98 14.73
N THR A 7 -7.45 -9.94 13.59
CA THR A 7 -7.53 -11.07 12.65
C THR A 7 -6.93 -10.75 11.28
N ARG A 8 -6.49 -9.51 11.08
CA ARG A 8 -6.04 -8.97 9.81
C ARG A 8 -4.83 -8.10 10.02
N MET A 9 -3.76 -8.39 9.29
CA MET A 9 -2.50 -7.65 9.41
C MET A 9 -1.70 -7.75 8.11
N ASP A 10 -1.09 -6.63 7.68
CA ASP A 10 -0.16 -6.63 6.56
C ASP A 10 0.88 -5.51 6.68
N ILE A 11 1.95 -5.60 5.91
CA ILE A 11 2.99 -4.57 5.80
C ILE A 11 2.70 -3.71 4.58
N ALA A 12 2.45 -2.43 4.80
CA ALA A 12 2.13 -1.50 3.73
C ALA A 12 3.38 -0.95 3.00
N ALA A 13 3.15 -0.22 1.91
CA ALA A 13 4.20 0.34 1.05
C ALA A 13 5.14 1.32 1.78
N ASP A 14 4.73 1.90 2.90
CA ASP A 14 5.55 2.77 3.75
C ASP A 14 6.49 2.00 4.69
N GLY A 15 6.44 0.67 4.65
CA GLY A 15 7.25 -0.23 5.48
C GLY A 15 6.74 -0.40 6.91
N ASN A 16 5.61 0.20 7.28
CA ASN A 16 4.95 -0.05 8.56
C ASN A 16 3.96 -1.21 8.45
N GLY A 17 3.78 -1.90 9.56
CA GLY A 17 2.70 -2.86 9.69
C GLY A 17 1.40 -2.19 10.12
N TYR A 18 0.30 -2.73 9.64
CA TYR A 18 -1.05 -2.30 9.99
C TYR A 18 -1.88 -3.50 10.40
N ALA A 19 -2.68 -3.33 11.42
CA ALA A 19 -3.58 -4.36 11.93
C ALA A 19 -4.96 -3.76 12.23
N ILE A 20 -6.02 -4.54 12.04
CA ILE A 20 -7.40 -4.09 12.25
C ILE A 20 -8.11 -5.10 13.14
N THR A 21 -8.84 -4.59 14.16
CA THR A 21 -9.73 -5.41 14.98
C THR A 21 -10.95 -5.86 14.17
N ASN A 22 -11.59 -6.96 14.62
CA ASN A 22 -12.77 -7.49 13.94
C ASN A 22 -13.89 -6.45 13.78
N ASP A 23 -14.11 -5.65 14.83
CA ASP A 23 -15.15 -4.64 14.83
C ASP A 23 -14.77 -3.33 14.09
N GLY A 24 -13.53 -3.23 13.59
CA GLY A 24 -13.05 -2.04 12.89
C GLY A 24 -12.84 -0.81 13.78
N ASN A 25 -12.91 -0.96 15.11
CA ASN A 25 -12.76 0.16 16.04
C ASN A 25 -11.31 0.58 16.26
N HIS A 26 -10.35 -0.27 15.90
CA HIS A 26 -8.93 0.02 16.02
C HIS A 26 -8.18 -0.31 14.73
N LEU A 27 -7.66 0.74 14.08
CA LEU A 27 -6.59 0.64 13.10
C LEU A 27 -5.28 0.85 13.84
N ILE A 28 -4.47 -0.17 13.93
CA ILE A 28 -3.21 -0.17 14.65
C ILE A 28 -2.07 -0.11 13.65
N ARG A 29 -1.15 0.83 13.81
CA ARG A 29 0.10 0.90 13.08
C ARG A 29 1.26 0.45 13.98
N PHE A 30 2.20 -0.30 13.46
CA PHE A 30 3.43 -0.64 14.15
C PHE A 30 4.64 -0.53 13.21
N THR A 31 5.76 -0.07 13.76
CA THR A 31 7.01 0.03 13.01
C THR A 31 7.70 -1.34 12.95
N THR A 32 8.33 -1.64 11.80
CA THR A 32 9.04 -2.93 11.55
C THR A 32 10.52 -2.88 11.90
N GLY A 33 11.03 -1.77 12.46
CA GLY A 33 12.43 -1.58 12.83
C GLY A 33 12.84 -2.29 14.11
N LYS A 34 14.08 -2.06 14.55
CA LYS A 34 14.66 -2.68 15.79
C LYS A 34 13.88 -2.32 17.06
N GLN A 35 13.25 -1.19 17.10
CA GLN A 35 12.37 -0.76 18.20
C GLN A 35 10.97 -0.61 17.62
N THR A 36 10.07 -1.51 18.02
CA THR A 36 8.69 -1.46 17.59
C THR A 36 7.93 -0.39 18.36
N VAL A 37 7.35 0.55 17.63
CA VAL A 37 6.41 1.54 18.16
C VAL A 37 5.02 1.16 17.67
N ILE A 38 4.10 0.99 18.61
CA ILE A 38 2.69 0.67 18.32
C ILE A 38 1.87 1.94 18.52
N THR A 39 1.04 2.27 17.57
CA THR A 39 0.15 3.42 17.59
C THR A 39 -1.26 2.98 17.21
N ASP A 40 -2.21 3.21 18.10
CA ASP A 40 -3.63 3.10 17.74
C ASP A 40 -4.05 4.38 17.02
N MET A 41 -4.39 4.23 15.75
CA MET A 41 -4.85 5.33 14.88
C MET A 41 -6.35 5.62 15.07
N GLY A 42 -7.06 4.75 15.82
CA GLY A 42 -8.46 4.90 16.17
C GLY A 42 -9.40 4.22 15.16
N ASN A 43 -10.65 4.60 15.24
CA ASN A 43 -11.81 4.01 14.56
C ASN A 43 -11.70 4.14 13.04
N LEU A 44 -12.06 3.08 12.32
CA LEU A 44 -12.36 3.16 10.90
C LEU A 44 -13.72 3.85 10.68
N ILE A 45 -13.92 4.45 9.54
CA ILE A 45 -15.11 5.25 9.20
C ILE A 45 -15.70 4.72 7.90
N ASP A 46 -16.92 4.21 7.94
CA ASP A 46 -17.60 3.79 6.72
C ASP A 46 -17.82 4.97 5.77
N ALA A 47 -17.53 4.77 4.49
CA ALA A 47 -17.84 5.75 3.48
C ALA A 47 -19.38 5.91 3.33
N GLU A 48 -19.86 7.13 3.14
CA GLU A 48 -21.30 7.43 2.94
C GLU A 48 -21.94 6.63 1.80
N LYS A 49 -21.14 6.26 0.80
CA LYS A 49 -21.58 5.46 -0.34
C LYS A 49 -21.71 3.96 -0.08
N ASN A 50 -21.30 3.47 1.10
CA ASN A 50 -21.52 2.08 1.46
C ASN A 50 -23.02 1.85 1.64
N THR A 51 -23.60 0.93 0.86
CA THR A 51 -25.03 0.68 0.80
C THR A 51 -25.37 -0.71 1.33
N ASN A 52 -26.66 -0.99 1.49
CA ASN A 52 -27.19 -2.32 1.84
C ASN A 52 -26.62 -2.91 3.15
N GLY A 53 -26.34 -2.06 4.13
CA GLY A 53 -25.81 -2.50 5.42
C GLY A 53 -24.36 -2.99 5.39
N MET A 54 -23.65 -2.72 4.29
CA MET A 54 -22.23 -3.04 4.17
C MET A 54 -21.40 -2.06 5.01
N SER A 55 -20.84 -2.56 6.09
CA SER A 55 -20.07 -1.80 7.06
C SER A 55 -18.89 -2.62 7.53
N ILE A 56 -17.76 -1.96 7.73
CA ILE A 56 -16.58 -2.60 8.34
C ILE A 56 -16.84 -3.01 9.78
N HIS A 57 -17.81 -2.39 10.45
CA HIS A 57 -18.21 -2.68 11.82
C HIS A 57 -19.25 -3.79 11.94
N ASN A 58 -19.86 -4.19 10.83
CA ASN A 58 -20.93 -5.18 10.84
C ASN A 58 -20.35 -6.60 10.91
N ARG A 59 -20.62 -7.29 12.03
CA ARG A 59 -20.18 -8.67 12.27
C ARG A 59 -20.47 -9.64 11.13
N CYS A 60 -21.64 -9.53 10.51
CA CYS A 60 -22.08 -10.46 9.47
C CYS A 60 -21.39 -10.23 8.12
N THR A 61 -20.85 -9.05 7.87
CA THR A 61 -20.28 -8.69 6.56
C THR A 61 -18.76 -8.50 6.59
N SER A 62 -18.18 -8.18 7.74
CA SER A 62 -16.76 -7.76 7.76
C SER A 62 -15.85 -8.58 8.66
N TRP A 63 -16.37 -9.35 9.62
CA TRP A 63 -15.52 -10.03 10.59
C TRP A 63 -14.75 -11.21 10.00
N GLY A 64 -13.63 -11.50 10.63
CA GLY A 64 -12.69 -12.52 10.15
C GLY A 64 -12.02 -12.13 8.83
N GLY A 65 -11.42 -13.13 8.22
CA GLY A 65 -10.69 -12.91 6.98
C GLY A 65 -9.31 -12.37 7.19
N ASP A 66 -8.79 -11.72 6.17
CA ASP A 66 -7.43 -11.22 6.12
C ASP A 66 -7.35 -9.87 5.39
N MET A 67 -6.14 -9.36 5.19
CA MET A 67 -5.91 -8.07 4.60
C MET A 67 -4.65 -8.07 3.74
N VAL A 68 -4.67 -7.34 2.64
CA VAL A 68 -3.49 -7.07 1.81
C VAL A 68 -3.33 -5.56 1.58
N ALA A 69 -2.10 -5.11 1.40
CA ALA A 69 -1.78 -3.71 1.12
C ALA A 69 -1.56 -3.46 -0.39
N ASP A 70 -1.69 -2.21 -0.81
CA ASP A 70 -1.32 -1.78 -2.15
C ASP A 70 -0.08 -0.85 -2.16
N ALA A 71 0.46 -0.63 -3.35
CA ALA A 71 1.61 0.22 -3.57
C ALA A 71 1.31 1.74 -3.40
N TYR A 72 0.06 2.10 -3.14
CA TYR A 72 -0.42 3.49 -3.01
C TYR A 72 -0.87 3.86 -1.58
N GLY A 73 -0.56 3.00 -0.60
CA GLY A 73 -0.89 3.25 0.81
C GLY A 73 -2.36 3.00 1.15
N LYS A 74 -2.99 2.00 0.53
CA LYS A 74 -4.33 1.53 0.89
C LYS A 74 -4.26 0.09 1.35
N LEU A 75 -5.21 -0.30 2.21
CA LEU A 75 -5.39 -1.67 2.65
C LEU A 75 -6.68 -2.23 2.06
N TYR A 76 -6.69 -3.52 1.79
CA TYR A 76 -7.85 -4.23 1.27
C TYR A 76 -8.18 -5.36 2.23
N VAL A 77 -9.29 -5.21 2.92
CA VAL A 77 -9.82 -6.22 3.83
C VAL A 77 -10.68 -7.20 3.02
N ILE A 78 -10.36 -8.47 3.12
CA ILE A 78 -11.11 -9.59 2.54
C ILE A 78 -11.78 -10.31 3.70
N SER A 79 -13.07 -10.06 3.94
CA SER A 79 -13.77 -10.63 5.08
C SER A 79 -14.07 -12.11 4.88
N ALA A 80 -14.30 -12.84 5.99
CA ALA A 80 -14.68 -14.26 5.94
C ALA A 80 -15.97 -14.52 5.15
N SER A 81 -16.83 -13.51 5.00
CA SER A 81 -18.08 -13.54 4.24
C SER A 81 -17.93 -13.04 2.79
N HIS A 82 -16.72 -13.09 2.25
CA HIS A 82 -16.38 -12.73 0.85
C HIS A 82 -16.54 -11.25 0.49
N GLN A 83 -16.72 -10.35 1.47
CA GLN A 83 -16.80 -8.92 1.18
C GLN A 83 -15.41 -8.32 1.08
N VAL A 84 -15.25 -7.37 0.17
CA VAL A 84 -14.00 -6.64 -0.02
C VAL A 84 -14.20 -5.18 0.35
N PHE A 85 -13.37 -4.71 1.28
CA PHE A 85 -13.37 -3.31 1.69
C PHE A 85 -12.00 -2.69 1.42
N LYS A 86 -11.98 -1.47 0.90
CA LYS A 86 -10.76 -0.67 0.76
C LYS A 86 -10.68 0.34 1.90
N VAL A 87 -9.59 0.34 2.63
CA VAL A 87 -9.28 1.25 3.71
C VAL A 87 -8.25 2.27 3.25
N ASP A 88 -8.58 3.52 3.35
CA ASP A 88 -7.65 4.63 3.20
C ASP A 88 -6.94 4.83 4.55
N ILE A 89 -5.63 4.62 4.61
CA ILE A 89 -4.86 4.66 5.86
C ILE A 89 -4.88 6.08 6.48
N ASP A 90 -4.78 7.11 5.65
CA ASP A 90 -4.65 8.50 6.12
C ASP A 90 -5.96 9.04 6.68
N THR A 91 -7.06 8.78 5.99
CA THR A 91 -8.40 9.27 6.37
C THR A 91 -9.17 8.27 7.23
N ARG A 92 -8.75 7.00 7.24
CA ARG A 92 -9.45 5.86 7.85
C ARG A 92 -10.85 5.59 7.25
N ILE A 93 -11.11 6.15 6.07
CA ILE A 93 -12.37 5.92 5.38
C ILE A 93 -12.35 4.54 4.71
N VAL A 94 -13.42 3.79 4.93
CA VAL A 94 -13.61 2.43 4.41
C VAL A 94 -14.68 2.40 3.35
N THR A 95 -14.31 1.99 2.16
CA THR A 95 -15.22 1.82 1.04
C THR A 95 -15.47 0.35 0.78
N HIS A 96 -16.72 -0.08 0.79
CA HIS A 96 -17.10 -1.40 0.28
C HIS A 96 -16.94 -1.43 -1.24
N LEU A 97 -16.17 -2.39 -1.74
CA LEU A 97 -15.90 -2.53 -3.18
C LEU A 97 -16.83 -3.54 -3.86
N GLY A 98 -17.20 -4.59 -3.15
CA GLY A 98 -18.06 -5.65 -3.68
C GLY A 98 -17.90 -6.97 -2.96
N THR A 99 -18.51 -8.01 -3.54
CA THR A 99 -18.49 -9.39 -3.04
C THR A 99 -17.72 -10.27 -4.00
N ILE A 100 -16.82 -11.11 -3.48
CA ILE A 100 -16.12 -12.12 -4.29
C ILE A 100 -17.13 -13.17 -4.72
N THR A 101 -17.20 -13.41 -6.03
CA THR A 101 -18.01 -14.47 -6.65
C THR A 101 -17.14 -15.66 -7.06
N GLY A 102 -17.77 -16.81 -7.36
CA GLY A 102 -17.04 -17.99 -7.84
C GLY A 102 -16.39 -18.85 -6.74
N LEU A 103 -16.48 -18.44 -5.47
CA LEU A 103 -16.07 -19.28 -4.34
C LEU A 103 -17.16 -20.31 -4.00
N PRO A 104 -16.79 -21.52 -3.53
CA PRO A 104 -17.76 -22.48 -3.01
C PRO A 104 -18.57 -21.89 -1.85
N ALA A 105 -19.83 -22.28 -1.71
CA ALA A 105 -20.74 -21.72 -0.71
C ALA A 105 -20.27 -21.89 0.76
N THR A 106 -19.47 -22.92 1.02
CA THR A 106 -18.91 -23.24 2.34
C THR A 106 -17.51 -22.68 2.55
N TYR A 107 -16.96 -22.00 1.55
CA TYR A 107 -15.62 -21.43 1.61
C TYR A 107 -15.64 -20.13 2.41
N THR A 108 -14.89 -20.08 3.49
CA THR A 108 -14.61 -18.83 4.21
C THR A 108 -13.24 -18.31 3.80
N THR A 109 -13.13 -17.05 3.47
CA THR A 109 -11.84 -16.43 3.19
C THR A 109 -11.13 -16.13 4.51
N ASN A 110 -10.06 -16.87 4.81
CA ASN A 110 -9.33 -16.74 6.07
C ASN A 110 -7.94 -16.13 5.89
N GLY A 111 -7.19 -16.52 4.86
CA GLY A 111 -5.92 -15.94 4.51
C GLY A 111 -5.98 -15.25 3.15
N ALA A 112 -5.19 -14.21 2.96
CA ALA A 112 -5.04 -13.49 1.70
C ALA A 112 -3.59 -13.10 1.45
N ALA A 113 -3.14 -13.19 0.20
CA ALA A 113 -1.83 -12.73 -0.23
C ALA A 113 -1.89 -12.28 -1.70
N VAL A 114 -0.94 -11.45 -2.14
CA VAL A 114 -0.88 -10.95 -3.52
C VAL A 114 0.07 -11.81 -4.34
N ASP A 115 -0.40 -12.36 -5.47
CA ASP A 115 0.46 -13.11 -6.40
C ASP A 115 1.35 -12.18 -7.26
N ASP A 116 2.29 -12.78 -8.01
CA ASP A 116 3.20 -12.03 -8.88
C ASP A 116 2.49 -11.31 -10.04
N ASP A 117 1.23 -11.65 -10.31
CA ASP A 117 0.41 -11.01 -11.34
C ASP A 117 -0.49 -9.89 -10.79
N GLY A 118 -0.48 -9.68 -9.47
CA GLY A 118 -1.28 -8.66 -8.79
C GLY A 118 -2.72 -9.12 -8.51
N ASN A 119 -2.99 -10.44 -8.55
CA ASN A 119 -4.25 -10.99 -8.06
C ASN A 119 -4.15 -11.27 -6.55
N ILE A 120 -5.28 -11.31 -5.88
CA ILE A 120 -5.37 -11.76 -4.49
C ILE A 120 -5.63 -13.26 -4.48
N ILE A 121 -4.74 -14.03 -3.86
CA ILE A 121 -4.95 -15.44 -3.52
C ILE A 121 -5.64 -15.48 -2.16
N VAL A 122 -6.65 -16.32 -2.03
CA VAL A 122 -7.36 -16.57 -0.77
C VAL A 122 -7.32 -18.04 -0.39
N SER A 123 -7.29 -18.29 0.91
CA SER A 123 -7.31 -19.61 1.51
C SER A 123 -8.50 -19.77 2.47
N CYS A 124 -8.82 -21.02 2.77
CA CYS A 124 -9.87 -21.40 3.73
C CYS A 124 -9.28 -22.28 4.83
N ALA A 125 -9.57 -21.96 6.08
CA ALA A 125 -9.11 -22.73 7.23
C ALA A 125 -9.94 -24.02 7.47
N THR A 126 -11.16 -24.07 6.98
CA THR A 126 -12.14 -25.11 7.29
C THR A 126 -12.47 -26.03 6.13
N SER A 127 -12.08 -25.66 4.92
CA SER A 127 -12.35 -26.42 3.69
C SER A 127 -11.06 -26.82 2.99
N THR A 128 -11.01 -28.05 2.48
CA THR A 128 -9.91 -28.59 1.66
C THR A 128 -10.11 -28.36 0.16
N GLU A 129 -10.91 -27.37 -0.22
CA GLU A 129 -11.18 -26.99 -1.61
C GLU A 129 -9.95 -26.41 -2.33
N GLY A 130 -8.92 -25.99 -1.59
CA GLY A 130 -7.72 -25.37 -2.12
C GLY A 130 -7.77 -23.85 -2.13
N PHE A 131 -6.86 -23.28 -2.92
CA PHE A 131 -6.74 -21.84 -3.04
C PHE A 131 -7.53 -21.32 -4.23
N TYR A 132 -8.03 -20.10 -4.10
CA TYR A 132 -8.68 -19.36 -5.17
C TYR A 132 -7.97 -18.04 -5.37
N LYS A 133 -8.02 -17.47 -6.57
CA LYS A 133 -7.49 -16.15 -6.85
C LYS A 133 -8.48 -15.30 -7.62
N PHE A 134 -8.45 -14.00 -7.37
CA PHE A 134 -9.30 -13.02 -8.06
C PHE A 134 -8.57 -11.69 -8.24
N SER A 135 -8.97 -10.89 -9.22
CA SER A 135 -8.54 -9.51 -9.33
C SER A 135 -9.52 -8.56 -8.63
N ILE A 136 -9.01 -7.46 -8.09
CA ILE A 136 -9.85 -6.40 -7.49
C ILE A 136 -10.84 -5.81 -8.52
N LYS A 137 -10.53 -5.90 -9.82
CA LYS A 137 -11.39 -5.34 -10.88
C LYS A 137 -12.64 -6.19 -11.12
N ASP A 138 -12.47 -7.51 -11.10
CA ASP A 138 -13.53 -8.44 -11.53
C ASP A 138 -14.23 -9.08 -10.33
N MET A 139 -13.51 -9.27 -9.23
CA MET A 139 -13.98 -9.98 -8.03
C MET A 139 -14.57 -11.37 -8.33
N ALA A 140 -14.17 -11.97 -9.44
CA ALA A 140 -14.53 -13.31 -9.85
C ALA A 140 -13.38 -14.26 -9.52
N ALA A 141 -13.58 -15.09 -8.50
CA ALA A 141 -12.56 -16.04 -8.07
C ALA A 141 -12.51 -17.24 -8.99
N VAL A 142 -11.29 -17.66 -9.31
CA VAL A 142 -11.00 -18.90 -10.02
C VAL A 142 -10.09 -19.77 -9.16
N LYS A 143 -10.26 -21.08 -9.23
CA LYS A 143 -9.42 -22.03 -8.49
C LYS A 143 -7.98 -21.97 -8.99
N VAL A 144 -7.02 -21.95 -8.07
CA VAL A 144 -5.59 -22.05 -8.40
C VAL A 144 -5.29 -23.52 -8.69
N GLU A 145 -4.84 -23.79 -9.91
CA GLU A 145 -4.45 -25.14 -10.33
C GLU A 145 -2.98 -25.40 -10.00
N GLY A 146 -2.61 -26.68 -9.86
CA GLY A 146 -1.20 -27.10 -9.86
C GLY A 146 -0.65 -27.70 -8.57
N SER A 147 -1.49 -28.01 -7.55
CA SER A 147 -1.05 -28.73 -6.37
C SER A 147 -1.80 -30.05 -6.20
N ASP A 148 -1.09 -31.18 -6.20
CA ASP A 148 -1.65 -32.50 -5.88
C ASP A 148 -2.06 -32.61 -4.38
N LYS A 149 -1.61 -31.66 -3.56
CA LYS A 149 -1.92 -31.59 -2.14
C LYS A 149 -2.58 -30.26 -1.82
N VAL A 150 -3.75 -30.35 -1.26
CA VAL A 150 -4.50 -29.19 -0.79
C VAL A 150 -4.36 -29.10 0.73
N TYR A 151 -4.02 -27.93 1.21
CA TYR A 151 -3.87 -27.63 2.63
C TYR A 151 -4.92 -26.61 3.05
N ASN A 152 -5.43 -26.77 4.26
CA ASN A 152 -6.17 -25.70 4.91
C ASN A 152 -5.16 -24.65 5.39
N ALA A 153 -5.41 -23.39 5.14
CA ALA A 153 -4.61 -22.31 5.67
C ALA A 153 -5.53 -21.22 6.24
N SER A 154 -5.23 -20.82 7.47
CA SER A 154 -5.97 -19.76 8.16
C SER A 154 -5.39 -18.38 7.95
N ASP A 155 -4.20 -18.33 7.34
CA ASP A 155 -3.45 -17.11 7.09
C ASP A 155 -2.53 -17.32 5.88
N LEU A 156 -2.29 -16.25 5.13
CA LEU A 156 -1.30 -16.19 4.05
C LEU A 156 -0.51 -14.88 4.17
N ALA A 157 0.77 -14.91 3.84
CA ALA A 157 1.59 -13.72 3.83
C ALA A 157 2.64 -13.77 2.73
N ASN A 158 2.94 -12.63 2.14
CA ASN A 158 4.10 -12.44 1.26
C ASN A 158 4.54 -10.97 1.27
N GLY A 159 5.53 -10.63 0.44
CA GLY A 159 6.03 -9.26 0.32
C GLY A 159 5.47 -8.49 -0.89
N ASN A 160 4.49 -9.04 -1.62
CA ASN A 160 3.92 -8.38 -2.79
C ASN A 160 2.84 -7.39 -2.39
N LEU A 161 2.73 -6.29 -3.13
CA LEU A 161 1.69 -5.29 -2.98
C LEU A 161 0.76 -5.30 -4.19
N LEU A 162 -0.52 -5.04 -3.98
CA LEU A 162 -1.45 -4.78 -5.08
C LEU A 162 -0.97 -3.57 -5.88
N PHE A 163 -1.14 -3.62 -7.20
CA PHE A 163 -0.77 -2.54 -8.12
C PHE A 163 0.73 -2.18 -8.11
N GLN A 164 1.61 -3.07 -7.65
CA GLN A 164 3.05 -2.83 -7.62
C GLN A 164 3.61 -2.57 -9.03
N LYS A 165 3.19 -3.35 -10.01
CA LYS A 165 3.61 -3.20 -11.42
C LYS A 165 3.20 -1.83 -11.99
N GLU A 166 2.00 -1.39 -11.69
CA GLU A 166 1.48 -0.08 -12.09
C GLU A 166 2.24 1.07 -11.43
N ALA A 167 2.53 0.94 -10.13
CA ALA A 167 3.31 1.94 -9.41
C ALA A 167 4.74 2.02 -9.92
N ASP A 168 5.38 0.89 -10.21
CA ASP A 168 6.71 0.83 -10.77
C ASP A 168 6.74 1.37 -12.21
N ALA A 169 5.73 1.06 -13.01
CA ALA A 169 5.57 1.65 -14.34
C ALA A 169 5.43 3.17 -14.25
N GLN A 170 4.61 3.69 -13.34
CA GLN A 170 4.47 5.14 -13.14
C GLN A 170 5.76 5.80 -12.68
N ARG A 171 6.53 5.16 -11.79
CA ARG A 171 7.87 5.64 -11.40
C ARG A 171 8.81 5.67 -12.58
N ASN A 172 8.78 4.64 -13.44
CA ASN A 172 9.59 4.56 -14.65
C ASN A 172 9.13 5.57 -15.72
N TYR A 173 7.83 5.85 -15.83
CA TYR A 173 7.29 6.88 -16.74
C TYR A 173 7.54 8.29 -16.19
N GLY A 174 7.51 8.49 -14.88
CA GLY A 174 7.94 9.74 -14.25
C GLY A 174 9.45 10.00 -14.37
N GLY A 175 10.20 8.93 -14.62
CA GLY A 175 11.64 8.96 -14.94
C GLY A 175 11.95 8.87 -16.45
N MET A 176 10.94 8.77 -17.33
CA MET A 176 11.19 9.02 -18.75
C MET A 176 11.60 10.48 -18.88
N PRO A 177 12.84 10.77 -19.37
CA PRO A 177 13.11 12.09 -19.83
C PRO A 177 12.05 12.38 -20.87
N LEU A 178 11.24 13.41 -20.69
CA LEU A 178 10.65 14.12 -21.82
C LEU A 178 11.73 14.12 -22.88
N ALA A 179 11.43 13.62 -24.09
CA ALA A 179 12.37 13.51 -25.20
C ALA A 179 13.30 14.73 -25.15
N PRO A 180 14.61 14.57 -25.17
CA PRO A 180 15.52 15.58 -24.75
C PRO A 180 15.20 16.87 -25.48
N ALA A 181 14.57 17.82 -24.83
CA ALA A 181 14.87 19.20 -25.10
C ALA A 181 16.38 19.23 -25.04
N ALA A 182 17.04 19.58 -26.15
CA ALA A 182 18.48 19.54 -26.30
C ALA A 182 19.13 19.92 -24.96
N PRO A 183 20.11 19.16 -24.45
CA PRO A 183 20.56 19.24 -23.09
C PRO A 183 20.93 20.69 -22.79
N VAL A 184 20.05 21.39 -22.11
CA VAL A 184 20.44 22.57 -21.38
C VAL A 184 21.17 21.98 -20.19
N TYR A 185 22.49 21.86 -20.30
CA TYR A 185 23.36 21.55 -19.19
C TYR A 185 23.26 22.71 -18.20
N ALA A 186 22.22 22.72 -17.46
CA ALA A 186 22.14 23.52 -16.29
C ALA A 186 22.90 22.73 -15.23
N ASP A 187 24.15 23.12 -15.02
CA ASP A 187 25.01 22.51 -14.01
C ASP A 187 24.48 22.83 -12.62
N ALA A 188 23.60 21.94 -12.10
CA ALA A 188 23.34 21.95 -10.67
C ALA A 188 24.51 21.22 -9.99
N ARG A 189 25.27 21.94 -9.14
CA ARG A 189 26.39 21.37 -8.38
C ARG A 189 26.03 21.31 -6.90
N ILE A 190 26.32 20.18 -6.27
CA ILE A 190 26.07 19.95 -4.83
C ILE A 190 27.42 20.03 -4.12
N PHE A 191 27.49 20.82 -3.04
CA PHE A 191 28.67 20.89 -2.19
C PHE A 191 28.34 21.20 -0.72
N PRO A 192 29.16 20.71 0.25
CA PRO A 192 30.22 19.75 0.02
C PRO A 192 29.69 18.38 -0.44
N ASN A 193 30.50 17.67 -1.22
CA ASN A 193 30.25 16.29 -1.57
C ASN A 193 31.53 15.47 -1.24
N PRO A 194 31.53 14.58 -0.25
CA PRO A 194 30.38 14.16 0.57
C PRO A 194 29.85 15.25 1.53
N VAL A 195 28.59 15.15 1.90
CA VAL A 195 27.92 16.02 2.88
C VAL A 195 28.44 15.65 4.28
N THR A 196 29.00 16.63 5.01
CA THR A 196 29.66 16.39 6.31
C THR A 196 28.90 16.96 7.51
N ALA A 197 27.88 17.80 7.31
CA ALA A 197 27.24 18.56 8.39
C ALA A 197 25.70 18.61 8.29
N ASN A 198 25.06 17.55 7.79
CA ASN A 198 23.60 17.48 7.59
C ASN A 198 23.01 18.65 6.77
N GLN A 199 23.83 19.38 6.05
CA GLN A 199 23.44 20.46 5.17
C GLN A 199 24.30 20.41 3.91
N PHE A 200 23.70 20.74 2.78
CA PHE A 200 24.40 20.90 1.52
C PHE A 200 23.85 22.10 0.78
N ARG A 201 24.63 22.61 -0.15
CA ARG A 201 24.22 23.70 -1.02
C ARG A 201 24.08 23.19 -2.43
N VAL A 202 23.05 23.67 -3.10
CA VAL A 202 22.83 23.42 -4.53
C VAL A 202 23.13 24.73 -5.27
N LEU A 203 24.14 24.72 -6.12
CA LEU A 203 24.44 25.81 -7.05
C LEU A 203 23.67 25.53 -8.34
N PHE A 204 22.82 26.44 -8.71
CA PHE A 204 22.16 26.47 -10.01
C PHE A 204 22.92 27.43 -10.93
N ASP A 205 23.40 26.91 -12.05
CA ASP A 205 24.08 27.71 -13.07
C ASP A 205 23.35 27.59 -14.40
N GLY A 206 22.86 28.70 -14.93
CA GLY A 206 22.12 28.72 -16.19
C GLY A 206 20.65 28.25 -16.12
N GLN A 207 20.09 27.99 -14.94
CA GLN A 207 18.70 27.60 -14.78
C GLN A 207 17.76 28.78 -15.05
N LYS A 208 16.56 28.43 -15.61
CA LYS A 208 15.48 29.43 -15.74
C LYS A 208 14.92 29.80 -14.36
N ALA A 209 14.52 31.06 -14.20
CA ALA A 209 13.77 31.44 -13.00
C ALA A 209 12.50 30.57 -12.86
N GLY A 210 12.24 30.07 -11.66
CA GLY A 210 11.12 29.16 -11.42
C GLY A 210 11.19 28.49 -10.06
N ARG A 211 10.22 27.60 -9.80
CA ARG A 211 10.20 26.76 -8.61
C ARG A 211 10.78 25.40 -8.96
N TYR A 212 11.71 24.94 -8.15
CA TYR A 212 12.37 23.66 -8.31
C TYR A 212 12.18 22.83 -7.04
N MET A 213 11.92 21.55 -7.20
CA MET A 213 11.88 20.60 -6.09
C MET A 213 13.23 19.87 -6.03
N VAL A 214 13.85 19.88 -4.87
CA VAL A 214 15.02 19.04 -4.56
C VAL A 214 14.53 17.87 -3.74
N SER A 215 14.70 16.68 -4.26
CA SER A 215 14.38 15.43 -3.57
C SER A 215 15.67 14.68 -3.26
N VAL A 216 15.86 14.32 -2.00
CA VAL A 216 16.95 13.43 -1.57
C VAL A 216 16.33 12.05 -1.32
N THR A 217 16.89 11.05 -2.00
CA THR A 217 16.45 9.67 -1.87
C THR A 217 17.58 8.79 -1.34
N ASP A 218 17.26 7.74 -0.60
CA ASP A 218 18.22 6.69 -0.27
C ASP A 218 18.48 5.78 -1.48
N LEU A 219 19.38 4.81 -1.31
CA LEU A 219 19.75 3.88 -2.37
C LEU A 219 18.62 2.93 -2.78
N SER A 220 17.57 2.85 -1.96
CA SER A 220 16.34 2.10 -2.30
C SER A 220 15.30 2.94 -3.05
N GLY A 221 15.59 4.23 -3.28
CA GLY A 221 14.70 5.19 -3.95
C GLY A 221 13.66 5.83 -3.03
N ARG A 222 13.73 5.58 -1.71
CA ARG A 222 12.82 6.21 -0.75
C ARG A 222 13.21 7.67 -0.54
N ALA A 223 12.23 8.57 -0.66
CA ALA A 223 12.44 9.99 -0.38
C ALA A 223 12.75 10.20 1.11
N ILE A 224 13.95 10.76 1.40
CA ILE A 224 14.37 11.14 2.74
C ILE A 224 13.96 12.59 3.02
N MET A 225 14.03 13.44 1.99
CA MET A 225 13.75 14.87 2.12
C MET A 225 13.26 15.43 0.80
N ASN A 226 12.30 16.35 0.87
CA ASN A 226 11.86 17.19 -0.25
C ASN A 226 11.93 18.65 0.17
N SER A 227 12.56 19.48 -0.66
CA SER A 227 12.65 20.92 -0.45
C SER A 227 12.27 21.67 -1.71
N MET A 228 11.45 22.72 -1.57
CA MET A 228 11.05 23.59 -2.67
C MET A 228 11.96 24.82 -2.69
N LEU A 229 12.66 25.02 -3.79
CA LEU A 229 13.54 26.15 -3.99
C LEU A 229 12.98 27.11 -5.05
N VAL A 230 13.20 28.41 -4.86
CA VAL A 230 12.78 29.44 -5.83
C VAL A 230 14.04 30.05 -6.44
N ILE A 231 14.23 29.79 -7.72
CA ILE A 231 15.36 30.34 -8.47
C ILE A 231 14.91 31.62 -9.18
N THR A 232 15.59 32.69 -8.89
CA THR A 232 15.27 34.03 -9.43
C THR A 232 16.38 34.60 -10.30
N SER A 233 17.59 34.04 -10.25
CA SER A 233 18.75 34.48 -11.03
C SER A 233 19.40 33.30 -11.76
N LYS A 234 20.16 33.61 -12.83
CA LYS A 234 20.86 32.61 -13.65
C LYS A 234 21.91 31.82 -12.89
N VAL A 235 22.48 32.43 -11.84
CA VAL A 235 23.43 31.77 -10.93
C VAL A 235 22.94 32.03 -9.52
N GLN A 236 22.54 30.96 -8.83
CA GLN A 236 21.99 31.04 -7.48
C GLN A 236 22.43 29.83 -6.69
N SER A 237 22.75 30.02 -5.43
CA SER A 237 23.12 28.96 -4.50
C SER A 237 22.15 28.95 -3.34
N GLU A 238 21.49 27.79 -3.13
CA GLU A 238 20.53 27.59 -2.05
C GLU A 238 21.03 26.50 -1.09
N THR A 239 20.75 26.69 0.19
CA THR A 239 21.05 25.69 1.25
C THR A 239 19.85 24.77 1.42
N VAL A 240 20.12 23.50 1.52
CA VAL A 240 19.13 22.43 1.68
C VAL A 240 19.47 21.63 2.91
#